data_be70caf97a978dba488064f479119c9a
#
_entry.id   be70caf97a978dba488064f479119c9a
#
_cell.length_a   1.000
_cell.length_b   1.000
_cell.length_c   1.000
_cell.angle_alpha   90.00
_cell.angle_beta   90.00
_cell.angle_gamma   90.00
#
_symmetry.space_group_name_H-M   'P 1'
#
loop_
_entity.id
_entity.type
_entity.pdbx_description
1 polymer ?
#
loop_
_entity_poly.entity_id
_entity_poly.type
_entity_poly.pdbx_seq_one_letter_code
_entity_poly.pdbx_strand_id
1 'polypeptide(L)'
;MKTLKSLIAVAVLCLAVLSARAQNSSAHRTEMLECTVRDSLRRALVFAPADMPSDGEVPLVFVFHGRRGVIEKASRRMCVHELWDDAVVVYPQGLWTTGGVVGAGYGWVMPTADDCGRDIEFFDALLDTLRHRFRIDERRIYCMGHSNGGGFVQALWSVRGDVFAAVAPVHSGTGRMSKRILDMRRPKPVFFAGGSSDEIVRYDRVLDAVYSAVELNGCKPKGSKTSEHVRLFRSPEGNDVAAYLHSGGHRFPEEALPHIVGFFRSHPRKR
;
A
#
# COMPACT_ATOMS: atom_id res chain seq x y z
N MET A 1 -56.26 -20.74 -22.57
CA MET A 1 -55.98 -20.41 -21.16
C MET A 1 -54.60 -20.94 -20.66
N LYS A 2 -53.90 -21.83 -21.31
CA LYS A 2 -52.57 -22.33 -20.86
C LYS A 2 -51.38 -21.46 -21.25
N THR A 3 -51.51 -20.63 -22.29
CA THR A 3 -50.41 -19.75 -22.78
C THR A 3 -50.23 -18.49 -21.97
N LEU A 4 -51.27 -17.97 -21.31
CA LEU A 4 -51.19 -16.74 -20.53
C LEU A 4 -50.50 -16.93 -19.17
N LYS A 5 -50.63 -18.12 -18.56
CA LYS A 5 -49.98 -18.43 -17.27
C LYS A 5 -48.46 -18.63 -17.41
N SER A 6 -47.98 -19.13 -18.58
CA SER A 6 -46.53 -19.27 -18.84
C SER A 6 -45.82 -17.95 -19.03
N LEU A 7 -46.46 -16.94 -19.63
CA LEU A 7 -45.88 -15.60 -19.83
C LEU A 7 -45.74 -14.82 -18.52
N ILE A 8 -46.67 -14.98 -17.58
CA ILE A 8 -46.59 -14.33 -16.25
C ILE A 8 -45.48 -14.95 -15.42
N ALA A 9 -45.27 -16.26 -15.47
CA ALA A 9 -44.18 -16.92 -14.72
C ALA A 9 -42.79 -16.50 -15.21
N VAL A 10 -42.61 -16.31 -16.52
CA VAL A 10 -41.34 -15.87 -17.09
C VAL A 10 -41.06 -14.38 -16.78
N ALA A 11 -42.09 -13.52 -16.76
CA ALA A 11 -41.97 -12.12 -16.41
C ALA A 11 -41.61 -11.93 -14.93
N VAL A 12 -42.17 -12.73 -14.01
CA VAL A 12 -41.85 -12.69 -12.58
C VAL A 12 -40.45 -13.22 -12.31
N LEU A 13 -39.98 -14.20 -13.04
CA LEU A 13 -38.62 -14.73 -12.92
C LEU A 13 -37.56 -13.72 -13.44
N CYS A 14 -37.85 -13.01 -14.51
CA CYS A 14 -36.97 -11.94 -15.01
C CYS A 14 -36.92 -10.74 -14.09
N LEU A 15 -38.01 -10.38 -13.41
CA LEU A 15 -38.03 -9.31 -12.41
C LEU A 15 -37.28 -9.69 -11.13
N ALA A 16 -37.32 -10.96 -10.71
CA ALA A 16 -36.56 -11.44 -9.56
C ALA A 16 -35.04 -11.48 -9.84
N VAL A 17 -34.62 -11.80 -11.08
CA VAL A 17 -33.21 -11.79 -11.49
C VAL A 17 -32.69 -10.35 -11.65
N LEU A 18 -33.52 -9.40 -12.07
CA LEU A 18 -33.16 -7.97 -12.13
C LEU A 18 -33.10 -7.33 -10.74
N SER A 19 -33.92 -7.78 -9.78
CA SER A 19 -33.86 -7.29 -8.40
C SER A 19 -32.64 -7.82 -7.63
N ALA A 20 -32.11 -9.00 -7.96
CA ALA A 20 -30.92 -9.56 -7.34
C ALA A 20 -29.61 -8.90 -7.82
N ARG A 21 -29.64 -8.13 -8.93
CA ARG A 21 -28.47 -7.38 -9.42
C ARG A 21 -28.36 -5.95 -8.90
N ALA A 22 -29.33 -5.45 -8.16
CA ALA A 22 -29.38 -4.08 -7.64
C ALA A 22 -28.97 -3.93 -6.17
N GLN A 23 -28.45 -4.97 -5.53
CA GLN A 23 -27.90 -4.92 -4.16
C GLN A 23 -26.39 -5.28 -4.17
N ASN A 24 -25.60 -4.61 -4.99
CA ASN A 24 -24.20 -4.41 -4.66
C ASN A 24 -24.12 -3.16 -3.78
N SER A 25 -24.43 -3.30 -2.48
CA SER A 25 -23.90 -2.38 -1.50
C SER A 25 -22.38 -2.45 -1.64
N SER A 26 -21.74 -1.32 -1.99
CA SER A 26 -20.28 -1.29 -2.08
C SER A 26 -19.74 -1.81 -0.75
N ALA A 27 -18.80 -2.76 -0.77
CA ALA A 27 -18.20 -3.32 0.43
C ALA A 27 -17.51 -2.24 1.30
N HIS A 28 -17.39 -1.01 0.75
CA HIS A 28 -16.73 0.12 1.40
C HIS A 28 -17.55 1.39 1.34
N ARG A 29 -17.47 2.17 2.41
CA ARG A 29 -17.80 3.60 2.43
C ARG A 29 -16.56 4.37 1.99
N THR A 30 -16.75 5.33 1.07
CA THR A 30 -15.67 6.15 0.53
C THR A 30 -15.81 7.57 1.02
N GLU A 31 -14.74 8.16 1.54
CA GLU A 31 -14.73 9.54 1.99
C GLU A 31 -13.40 10.24 1.66
N MET A 32 -13.45 11.57 1.54
CA MET A 32 -12.26 12.40 1.42
C MET A 32 -11.95 13.01 2.79
N LEU A 33 -10.80 12.68 3.35
CA LEU A 33 -10.28 13.36 4.54
C LEU A 33 -9.42 14.54 4.11
N GLU A 34 -9.57 15.65 4.81
CA GLU A 34 -8.75 16.85 4.64
C GLU A 34 -8.18 17.27 5.99
N CYS A 35 -6.91 17.68 6.00
CA CYS A 35 -6.25 18.27 7.16
C CYS A 35 -5.25 19.34 6.71
N THR A 36 -4.97 20.30 7.57
CA THR A 36 -3.92 21.31 7.32
C THR A 36 -2.65 20.86 8.02
N VAL A 37 -1.56 20.77 7.25
CA VAL A 37 -0.22 20.47 7.78
C VAL A 37 0.73 21.57 7.33
N ARG A 38 1.37 22.22 8.29
CA ARG A 38 1.99 23.53 8.06
C ARG A 38 0.92 24.45 7.41
N ASP A 39 1.24 25.17 6.38
CA ASP A 39 0.29 26.08 5.68
C ASP A 39 -0.36 25.43 4.44
N SER A 40 -0.42 24.10 4.37
CA SER A 40 -0.90 23.38 3.19
C SER A 40 -2.09 22.50 3.52
N LEU A 41 -3.17 22.64 2.72
CA LEU A 41 -4.28 21.70 2.74
C LEU A 41 -3.82 20.36 2.15
N ARG A 42 -4.00 19.29 2.92
CA ARG A 42 -3.67 17.93 2.55
C ARG A 42 -4.93 17.09 2.45
N ARG A 43 -4.94 16.12 1.56
CA ARG A 43 -6.10 15.27 1.30
C ARG A 43 -5.71 13.80 1.29
N ALA A 44 -6.67 12.95 1.67
CA ALA A 44 -6.56 11.51 1.53
C ALA A 44 -7.93 10.91 1.19
N LEU A 45 -7.97 10.02 0.20
CA LEU A 45 -9.15 9.23 -0.11
C LEU A 45 -9.13 7.98 0.79
N VAL A 46 -10.22 7.75 1.51
CA VAL A 46 -10.36 6.65 2.46
C VAL A 46 -11.46 5.71 2.00
N PHE A 47 -11.16 4.43 1.95
CA PHE A 47 -12.11 3.34 1.83
C PHE A 47 -12.18 2.63 3.17
N ALA A 48 -13.33 2.69 3.83
CA ALA A 48 -13.57 2.00 5.09
C ALA A 48 -14.64 0.93 4.89
N PRO A 49 -14.58 -0.22 5.59
CA PRO A 49 -15.63 -1.23 5.52
C PRO A 49 -17.01 -0.60 5.68
N ALA A 50 -17.99 -1.00 4.86
CA ALA A 50 -19.38 -0.51 4.98
C ALA A 50 -19.96 -0.89 6.35
N ASP A 51 -19.71 -2.13 6.76
CA ASP A 51 -20.10 -2.69 8.03
C ASP A 51 -18.87 -2.77 8.95
N MET A 52 -18.64 -1.70 9.72
CA MET A 52 -17.59 -1.69 10.74
C MET A 52 -17.97 -2.63 11.89
N PRO A 53 -17.03 -3.51 12.34
CA PRO A 53 -17.32 -4.35 13.50
C PRO A 53 -17.62 -3.48 14.74
N SER A 54 -18.73 -3.77 15.44
CA SER A 54 -19.14 -3.00 16.63
C SER A 54 -18.11 -3.01 17.74
N ASP A 55 -17.41 -4.15 17.92
CA ASP A 55 -16.44 -4.37 18.99
C ASP A 55 -15.05 -4.76 18.48
N GLY A 56 -14.88 -4.79 17.13
CA GLY A 56 -13.64 -5.20 16.48
C GLY A 56 -12.72 -4.04 16.11
N GLU A 57 -11.44 -4.34 16.06
CA GLU A 57 -10.41 -3.48 15.51
C GLU A 57 -10.12 -3.89 14.05
N VAL A 58 -9.90 -2.91 13.17
CA VAL A 58 -9.67 -3.14 11.73
C VAL A 58 -8.23 -2.86 11.31
N PRO A 59 -7.72 -3.57 10.30
CA PRO A 59 -6.43 -3.26 9.70
C PRO A 59 -6.44 -1.88 9.04
N LEU A 60 -5.26 -1.25 8.95
CA LEU A 60 -5.05 0.02 8.26
C LEU A 60 -3.95 -0.13 7.21
N VAL A 61 -4.23 0.28 5.97
CA VAL A 61 -3.26 0.22 4.88
C VAL A 61 -3.12 1.58 4.21
N PHE A 62 -1.92 2.15 4.24
CA PHE A 62 -1.58 3.35 3.48
C PHE A 62 -1.03 2.98 2.10
N VAL A 63 -1.50 3.66 1.04
CA VAL A 63 -1.10 3.40 -0.34
C VAL A 63 -0.61 4.70 -1.00
N PHE A 64 0.69 4.80 -1.23
CA PHE A 64 1.34 6.03 -1.72
C PHE A 64 1.57 5.97 -3.24
N HIS A 65 1.02 6.95 -3.96
CA HIS A 65 1.19 7.08 -5.42
C HIS A 65 2.62 7.45 -5.83
N GLY A 66 2.97 7.15 -7.07
CA GLY A 66 4.24 7.58 -7.67
C GLY A 66 4.29 9.07 -8.02
N ARG A 67 5.44 9.55 -8.50
CA ARG A 67 5.59 10.92 -8.99
C ARG A 67 4.55 11.22 -10.09
N ARG A 68 3.97 12.43 -10.07
CA ARG A 68 2.86 12.88 -10.94
C ARG A 68 1.56 12.09 -10.75
N GLY A 69 1.47 11.28 -9.70
CA GLY A 69 0.26 10.53 -9.37
C GLY A 69 -0.81 11.39 -8.73
N VAL A 70 -2.05 10.92 -8.86
CA VAL A 70 -3.22 11.44 -8.16
C VAL A 70 -3.96 10.30 -7.50
N ILE A 71 -4.63 10.58 -6.39
CA ILE A 71 -5.27 9.55 -5.55
C ILE A 71 -6.30 8.72 -6.31
N GLU A 72 -7.07 9.32 -7.23
CA GLU A 72 -8.09 8.61 -8.00
C GLU A 72 -7.49 7.56 -8.96
N LYS A 73 -6.31 7.84 -9.52
CA LYS A 73 -5.58 6.87 -10.34
C LYS A 73 -4.89 5.82 -9.48
N ALA A 74 -4.37 6.23 -8.33
CA ALA A 74 -3.72 5.32 -7.38
C ALA A 74 -4.70 4.31 -6.82
N SER A 75 -5.90 4.74 -6.39
CA SER A 75 -6.92 3.85 -5.85
C SER A 75 -7.44 2.83 -6.87
N ARG A 76 -7.54 3.20 -8.15
CA ARG A 76 -7.93 2.26 -9.21
C ARG A 76 -6.84 1.26 -9.62
N ARG A 77 -5.56 1.65 -9.52
CA ARG A 77 -4.45 0.78 -9.96
C ARG A 77 -3.89 -0.07 -8.83
N MET A 78 -3.83 0.47 -7.63
CA MET A 78 -3.35 -0.19 -6.43
C MET A 78 -4.53 -0.42 -5.49
N CYS A 79 -5.58 -1.06 -5.98
CA CYS A 79 -6.90 -1.20 -5.38
C CYS A 79 -6.90 -2.21 -4.21
N VAL A 80 -6.10 -1.97 -3.17
CA VAL A 80 -6.02 -2.82 -1.97
C VAL A 80 -7.40 -3.03 -1.34
N HIS A 81 -8.26 -2.00 -1.34
CA HIS A 81 -9.62 -2.05 -0.82
C HIS A 81 -10.51 -3.09 -1.54
N GLU A 82 -10.24 -3.42 -2.81
CA GLU A 82 -10.96 -4.48 -3.53
C GLU A 82 -10.49 -5.89 -3.14
N LEU A 83 -9.33 -6.01 -2.50
CA LEU A 83 -8.73 -7.29 -2.07
C LEU A 83 -8.78 -7.50 -0.56
N TRP A 84 -9.17 -6.47 0.20
CA TRP A 84 -9.18 -6.53 1.65
C TRP A 84 -10.38 -5.75 2.24
N ASP A 85 -11.54 -6.38 2.21
CA ASP A 85 -12.85 -5.77 2.52
C ASP A 85 -12.97 -5.28 3.96
N ASP A 86 -12.29 -5.92 4.91
CA ASP A 86 -12.30 -5.58 6.33
C ASP A 86 -11.20 -4.60 6.76
N ALA A 87 -10.43 -4.04 5.82
CA ALA A 87 -9.41 -3.04 6.10
C ALA A 87 -9.88 -1.61 5.81
N VAL A 88 -9.40 -0.65 6.60
CA VAL A 88 -9.40 0.76 6.21
C VAL A 88 -8.20 0.98 5.29
N VAL A 89 -8.47 1.41 4.05
CA VAL A 89 -7.44 1.66 3.05
C VAL A 89 -7.40 3.14 2.69
N VAL A 90 -6.22 3.73 2.78
CA VAL A 90 -6.02 5.19 2.67
C VAL A 90 -5.06 5.50 1.54
N TYR A 91 -5.49 6.39 0.66
CA TYR A 91 -4.71 6.90 -0.48
C TYR A 91 -4.41 8.40 -0.26
N PRO A 92 -3.29 8.75 0.38
CA PRO A 92 -2.93 10.14 0.60
C PRO A 92 -2.49 10.82 -0.70
N GLN A 93 -2.73 12.14 -0.84
CA GLN A 93 -2.25 12.96 -1.96
C GLN A 93 -0.94 13.66 -1.59
N GLY A 94 0.11 13.37 -2.34
CA GLY A 94 1.37 14.13 -2.27
C GLY A 94 1.19 15.55 -2.82
N LEU A 95 1.95 16.51 -2.30
CA LEU A 95 1.95 17.88 -2.80
C LEU A 95 2.80 18.01 -4.08
N TRP A 96 2.59 19.12 -4.78
CA TRP A 96 3.46 19.49 -5.90
C TRP A 96 4.91 19.65 -5.40
N THR A 97 5.82 18.97 -6.06
CA THR A 97 7.25 19.01 -5.79
C THR A 97 8.03 19.29 -7.06
N THR A 98 9.12 20.00 -6.94
CA THR A 98 10.06 20.24 -8.02
C THR A 98 11.18 19.19 -8.01
N GLY A 99 11.82 18.95 -9.17
CA GLY A 99 12.96 18.04 -9.29
C GLY A 99 12.59 16.54 -9.33
N GLY A 100 13.60 15.68 -9.20
CA GLY A 100 13.50 14.24 -9.40
C GLY A 100 13.78 13.83 -10.86
N VAL A 101 13.93 12.53 -11.11
CA VAL A 101 14.31 11.96 -12.42
C VAL A 101 13.28 12.28 -13.51
N VAL A 102 12.00 12.28 -13.14
CA VAL A 102 10.88 12.55 -14.07
C VAL A 102 10.34 13.98 -13.99
N GLY A 103 11.05 14.89 -13.33
CA GLY A 103 10.70 16.32 -13.22
C GLY A 103 9.62 16.64 -12.20
N ALA A 104 9.07 17.88 -12.28
CA ALA A 104 8.09 18.40 -11.36
C ALA A 104 6.73 17.68 -11.44
N GLY A 105 6.01 17.65 -10.32
CA GLY A 105 4.69 17.04 -10.20
C GLY A 105 4.34 16.66 -8.77
N TYR A 106 3.13 16.20 -8.56
CA TYR A 106 2.69 15.66 -7.27
C TYR A 106 3.59 14.49 -6.85
N GLY A 107 3.97 14.45 -5.57
CA GLY A 107 4.83 13.40 -5.05
C GLY A 107 5.24 13.64 -3.60
N TRP A 108 6.15 12.82 -3.14
CA TRP A 108 6.60 12.73 -1.76
C TRP A 108 8.04 13.24 -1.64
N VAL A 109 8.28 14.03 -0.61
CA VAL A 109 9.62 14.52 -0.23
C VAL A 109 10.16 13.62 0.86
N MET A 110 11.40 13.16 0.67
CA MET A 110 12.08 12.32 1.65
C MET A 110 12.59 13.18 2.81
N PRO A 111 12.59 12.64 4.05
CA PRO A 111 13.18 13.31 5.19
C PRO A 111 14.68 13.52 4.97
N THR A 112 15.22 14.55 5.59
CA THR A 112 16.65 14.81 5.70
C THR A 112 17.14 14.53 7.12
N ALA A 113 18.44 14.71 7.37
CA ALA A 113 18.99 14.54 8.70
C ALA A 113 18.45 15.59 9.71
N ASP A 114 18.07 16.77 9.21
CA ASP A 114 17.73 17.94 10.02
C ASP A 114 16.22 18.28 9.95
N ASP A 115 15.45 17.70 9.02
CA ASP A 115 14.00 17.92 8.88
C ASP A 115 13.30 16.60 8.52
N CYS A 116 12.36 16.18 9.37
CA CYS A 116 11.44 15.05 9.07
C CYS A 116 10.66 15.28 7.77
N GLY A 117 10.43 16.56 7.42
CA GLY A 117 9.74 16.94 6.21
C GLY A 117 8.21 16.90 6.29
N ARG A 118 7.61 17.78 5.52
CA ARG A 118 6.16 18.02 5.47
C ARG A 118 5.31 16.77 5.20
N ASP A 119 5.87 15.78 4.52
CA ASP A 119 5.10 14.57 4.14
C ASP A 119 5.12 13.53 5.25
N ILE A 120 6.17 13.49 6.10
CA ILE A 120 6.16 12.70 7.34
C ILE A 120 5.17 13.31 8.34
N GLU A 121 5.17 14.64 8.51
CA GLU A 121 4.19 15.33 9.36
C GLU A 121 2.74 15.09 8.89
N PHE A 122 2.53 15.07 7.57
CA PHE A 122 1.22 14.72 7.03
C PHE A 122 0.82 13.27 7.33
N PHE A 123 1.75 12.33 7.20
CA PHE A 123 1.51 10.96 7.59
C PHE A 123 1.12 10.85 9.07
N ASP A 124 1.86 11.54 9.96
CA ASP A 124 1.59 11.53 11.40
C ASP A 124 0.20 12.10 11.72
N ALA A 125 -0.15 13.26 11.16
CA ALA A 125 -1.46 13.90 11.34
C ALA A 125 -2.61 13.05 10.80
N LEU A 126 -2.40 12.40 9.64
CA LEU A 126 -3.40 11.52 9.03
C LEU A 126 -3.59 10.25 9.85
N LEU A 127 -2.51 9.63 10.33
CA LEU A 127 -2.56 8.45 11.20
C LEU A 127 -3.32 8.76 12.51
N ASP A 128 -3.04 9.90 13.14
CA ASP A 128 -3.72 10.35 14.34
C ASP A 128 -5.23 10.55 14.08
N THR A 129 -5.59 11.23 12.99
CA THR A 129 -6.98 11.40 12.57
C THR A 129 -7.69 10.06 12.39
N LEU A 130 -7.03 9.09 11.73
CA LEU A 130 -7.61 7.77 11.48
C LEU A 130 -7.80 6.96 12.76
N ARG A 131 -6.87 7.05 13.73
CA ARG A 131 -6.98 6.44 15.05
C ARG A 131 -8.15 6.97 15.86
N HIS A 132 -8.42 8.26 15.77
CA HIS A 132 -9.60 8.86 16.43
C HIS A 132 -10.92 8.48 15.75
N ARG A 133 -10.89 8.22 14.45
CA ARG A 133 -12.09 7.99 13.65
C ARG A 133 -12.48 6.51 13.55
N PHE A 134 -11.48 5.62 13.59
CA PHE A 134 -11.66 4.17 13.46
C PHE A 134 -10.94 3.43 14.58
N ARG A 135 -11.51 2.31 15.02
CA ARG A 135 -10.80 1.39 15.93
C ARG A 135 -9.75 0.61 15.14
N ILE A 136 -8.56 1.17 15.03
CA ILE A 136 -7.46 0.57 14.27
C ILE A 136 -6.77 -0.50 15.13
N ASP A 137 -6.53 -1.69 14.57
CA ASP A 137 -5.62 -2.67 15.16
C ASP A 137 -4.17 -2.20 14.98
N GLU A 138 -3.56 -1.72 16.04
CA GLU A 138 -2.17 -1.25 16.05
C GLU A 138 -1.14 -2.31 15.63
N ARG A 139 -1.54 -3.56 15.61
CA ARG A 139 -0.71 -4.69 15.14
C ARG A 139 -0.85 -4.93 13.65
N ARG A 140 -1.81 -4.30 12.99
CA ARG A 140 -2.13 -4.50 11.58
C ARG A 140 -2.16 -3.17 10.81
N ILE A 141 -1.11 -2.34 11.00
CA ILE A 141 -0.90 -1.12 10.22
C ILE A 141 0.19 -1.39 9.18
N TYR A 142 -0.10 -1.11 7.93
CA TYR A 142 0.75 -1.42 6.78
C TYR A 142 0.90 -0.23 5.87
N CYS A 143 1.95 -0.20 5.06
CA CYS A 143 2.05 0.75 3.97
C CYS A 143 2.69 0.15 2.71
N MET A 144 2.20 0.58 1.56
CA MET A 144 2.79 0.30 0.28
C MET A 144 2.86 1.55 -0.60
N GLY A 145 3.69 1.53 -1.61
CA GLY A 145 3.77 2.64 -2.55
C GLY A 145 4.59 2.30 -3.78
N HIS A 146 4.29 3.00 -4.87
CA HIS A 146 4.94 2.81 -6.15
C HIS A 146 5.94 3.93 -6.46
N SER A 147 7.13 3.59 -6.98
CA SER A 147 8.10 4.56 -7.47
C SER A 147 8.52 5.58 -6.37
N ASN A 148 8.25 6.87 -6.56
CA ASN A 148 8.46 7.90 -5.54
C ASN A 148 7.68 7.58 -4.24
N GLY A 149 6.44 7.04 -4.32
CA GLY A 149 5.70 6.54 -3.16
C GLY A 149 6.38 5.32 -2.52
N GLY A 150 7.00 4.45 -3.29
CA GLY A 150 7.83 3.35 -2.77
C GLY A 150 9.06 3.86 -2.03
N GLY A 151 9.71 4.92 -2.54
CA GLY A 151 10.79 5.62 -1.83
C GLY A 151 10.30 6.21 -0.51
N PHE A 152 9.08 6.77 -0.50
CA PHE A 152 8.47 7.31 0.71
C PHE A 152 8.14 6.21 1.74
N VAL A 153 7.67 5.04 1.30
CA VAL A 153 7.52 3.85 2.16
C VAL A 153 8.86 3.46 2.80
N GLN A 154 9.94 3.49 2.05
CA GLN A 154 11.28 3.23 2.59
C GLN A 154 11.72 4.27 3.61
N ALA A 155 11.36 5.55 3.41
CA ALA A 155 11.60 6.61 4.36
C ALA A 155 10.78 6.42 5.64
N LEU A 156 9.48 6.13 5.52
CA LEU A 156 8.61 5.80 6.66
C LEU A 156 9.13 4.59 7.45
N TRP A 157 9.61 3.55 6.78
CA TRP A 157 10.27 2.43 7.46
C TRP A 157 11.46 2.90 8.31
N SER A 158 12.24 3.86 7.83
CA SER A 158 13.39 4.38 8.56
C SER A 158 12.98 5.22 9.79
N VAL A 159 12.01 6.16 9.62
CA VAL A 159 11.73 7.17 10.65
C VAL A 159 10.44 6.92 11.46
N ARG A 160 9.58 6.00 11.02
CA ARG A 160 8.32 5.58 11.66
C ARG A 160 8.14 4.06 11.63
N GLY A 161 9.23 3.33 11.57
CA GLY A 161 9.19 1.88 11.45
C GLY A 161 8.33 1.19 12.51
N ASP A 162 8.30 1.69 13.72
CA ASP A 162 7.55 1.10 14.84
C ASP A 162 6.02 1.15 14.65
N VAL A 163 5.52 1.99 13.75
CA VAL A 163 4.09 2.05 13.40
C VAL A 163 3.65 0.81 12.63
N PHE A 164 4.48 0.35 11.70
CA PHE A 164 4.06 -0.64 10.72
C PHE A 164 4.33 -2.08 11.14
N ALA A 165 3.40 -2.96 10.82
CA ALA A 165 3.57 -4.42 10.89
C ALA A 165 4.43 -4.94 9.72
N ALA A 166 4.16 -4.47 8.51
CA ALA A 166 4.95 -4.74 7.32
C ALA A 166 4.88 -3.57 6.33
N VAL A 167 5.81 -3.50 5.39
CA VAL A 167 5.89 -2.46 4.36
C VAL A 167 6.11 -3.04 2.97
N ALA A 168 5.66 -2.33 1.91
CA ALA A 168 5.85 -2.80 0.54
C ALA A 168 6.30 -1.67 -0.41
N PRO A 169 7.60 -1.39 -0.53
CA PRO A 169 8.15 -0.50 -1.55
C PRO A 169 8.19 -1.18 -2.93
N VAL A 170 7.44 -0.63 -3.89
CA VAL A 170 7.31 -1.16 -5.26
C VAL A 170 8.05 -0.26 -6.24
N HIS A 171 8.86 -0.83 -7.13
CA HIS A 171 9.70 -0.14 -8.11
C HIS A 171 10.50 1.02 -7.49
N SER A 172 11.18 0.73 -6.40
CA SER A 172 11.94 1.73 -5.65
C SER A 172 13.17 1.09 -4.99
N GLY A 173 14.31 1.73 -5.14
CA GLY A 173 15.48 1.47 -4.32
C GLY A 173 15.48 2.38 -3.08
N THR A 174 16.57 2.38 -2.33
CA THR A 174 16.75 3.27 -1.16
C THR A 174 16.81 4.76 -1.54
N GLY A 175 16.90 5.04 -2.85
CA GLY A 175 16.86 6.38 -3.40
C GLY A 175 18.07 7.22 -2.99
N ARG A 176 17.78 8.51 -2.68
CA ARG A 176 18.78 9.49 -2.22
C ARG A 176 18.80 9.66 -0.70
N MET A 177 18.23 8.72 0.04
CA MET A 177 18.27 8.78 1.50
C MET A 177 19.71 8.70 1.99
N SER A 178 20.05 9.55 2.95
CA SER A 178 21.37 9.52 3.57
C SER A 178 21.57 8.22 4.36
N LYS A 179 22.83 7.79 4.50
CA LYS A 179 23.17 6.65 5.34
C LYS A 179 22.58 6.77 6.73
N ARG A 180 22.62 7.98 7.34
CA ARG A 180 22.04 8.25 8.67
C ARG A 180 20.55 7.87 8.75
N ILE A 181 19.75 8.20 7.73
CA ILE A 181 18.33 7.82 7.68
C ILE A 181 18.17 6.29 7.50
N LEU A 182 18.99 5.67 6.67
CA LEU A 182 18.96 4.23 6.45
C LEU A 182 19.34 3.45 7.72
N ASP A 183 20.31 3.92 8.49
CA ASP A 183 20.78 3.30 9.73
C ASP A 183 19.73 3.35 10.87
N MET A 184 18.66 4.16 10.71
CA MET A 184 17.53 4.17 11.65
C MET A 184 16.61 2.96 11.49
N ARG A 185 16.71 2.21 10.38
CA ARG A 185 15.86 1.04 10.14
C ARG A 185 16.05 -0.03 11.21
N ARG A 186 14.94 -0.67 11.53
CA ARG A 186 14.90 -1.88 12.36
C ARG A 186 14.34 -3.02 11.54
N PRO A 187 14.69 -4.28 11.83
CA PRO A 187 14.15 -5.45 11.17
C PRO A 187 12.63 -5.40 11.07
N LYS A 188 12.10 -5.69 9.87
CA LYS A 188 10.65 -5.63 9.60
C LYS A 188 10.29 -6.50 8.40
N PRO A 189 9.13 -7.18 8.40
CA PRO A 189 8.61 -7.83 7.22
C PRO A 189 8.48 -6.83 6.07
N VAL A 190 9.05 -7.16 4.91
CA VAL A 190 9.03 -6.27 3.75
C VAL A 190 8.81 -7.02 2.45
N PHE A 191 7.92 -6.47 1.60
CA PHE A 191 7.65 -7.00 0.27
C PHE A 191 8.11 -6.01 -0.79
N PHE A 192 9.11 -6.37 -1.57
CA PHE A 192 9.60 -5.57 -2.70
C PHE A 192 8.94 -6.03 -4.00
N ALA A 193 8.83 -5.09 -4.98
CA ALA A 193 8.59 -5.47 -6.37
C ALA A 193 9.48 -4.63 -7.30
N GLY A 194 9.95 -5.25 -8.40
CA GLY A 194 10.80 -4.58 -9.38
C GLY A 194 10.85 -5.30 -10.72
N GLY A 195 10.96 -4.50 -11.79
CA GLY A 195 11.03 -4.97 -13.17
C GLY A 195 12.43 -4.85 -13.75
N SER A 196 12.89 -5.89 -14.46
CA SER A 196 14.24 -5.89 -15.05
C SER A 196 14.39 -4.97 -16.26
N SER A 197 13.28 -4.56 -16.89
CA SER A 197 13.26 -3.57 -17.96
C SER A 197 12.85 -2.17 -17.48
N ASP A 198 12.96 -1.88 -16.18
CA ASP A 198 12.66 -0.57 -15.61
C ASP A 198 13.76 0.44 -15.96
N GLU A 199 13.41 1.44 -16.81
CA GLU A 199 14.32 2.49 -17.27
C GLU A 199 14.40 3.69 -16.30
N ILE A 200 13.52 3.78 -15.31
CA ILE A 200 13.44 4.89 -14.34
C ILE A 200 14.14 4.53 -13.04
N VAL A 201 13.80 3.36 -12.49
CA VAL A 201 14.45 2.81 -11.30
C VAL A 201 15.21 1.54 -11.72
N ARG A 202 16.50 1.67 -11.85
CA ARG A 202 17.38 0.57 -12.25
C ARG A 202 17.15 -0.66 -11.39
N TYR A 203 17.04 -1.80 -12.03
CA TYR A 203 16.75 -3.08 -11.39
C TYR A 203 17.77 -3.46 -10.30
N ASP A 204 19.07 -3.17 -10.52
CA ASP A 204 20.11 -3.39 -9.52
C ASP A 204 19.84 -2.62 -8.22
N ARG A 205 19.27 -1.41 -8.29
CA ARG A 205 18.90 -0.62 -7.10
C ARG A 205 17.77 -1.25 -6.30
N VAL A 206 16.85 -1.93 -6.99
CA VAL A 206 15.80 -2.71 -6.29
C VAL A 206 16.41 -3.93 -5.63
N LEU A 207 17.30 -4.65 -6.32
CA LEU A 207 18.00 -5.80 -5.76
C LEU A 207 18.88 -5.41 -4.56
N ASP A 208 19.62 -4.30 -4.64
CA ASP A 208 20.40 -3.76 -3.51
C ASP A 208 19.50 -3.55 -2.28
N ALA A 209 18.30 -2.97 -2.49
CA ALA A 209 17.35 -2.76 -1.39
C ALA A 209 16.81 -4.08 -0.81
N VAL A 210 16.53 -5.07 -1.67
CA VAL A 210 16.10 -6.42 -1.26
C VAL A 210 17.19 -7.09 -0.41
N TYR A 211 18.43 -7.14 -0.90
CA TYR A 211 19.50 -7.83 -0.18
C TYR A 211 19.94 -7.08 1.09
N SER A 212 19.91 -5.76 1.10
CA SER A 212 20.11 -4.98 2.33
C SER A 212 19.03 -5.29 3.39
N ALA A 213 17.79 -5.51 2.97
CA ALA A 213 16.73 -5.93 3.88
C ALA A 213 16.89 -7.39 4.34
N VAL A 214 17.34 -8.28 3.47
CA VAL A 214 17.65 -9.68 3.80
C VAL A 214 18.73 -9.73 4.90
N GLU A 215 19.78 -8.93 4.76
CA GLU A 215 20.86 -8.82 5.76
C GLU A 215 20.33 -8.20 7.06
N LEU A 216 19.66 -7.05 7.01
CA LEU A 216 19.10 -6.36 8.19
C LEU A 216 18.16 -7.26 9.00
N ASN A 217 17.33 -8.05 8.32
CA ASN A 217 16.33 -8.92 8.93
C ASN A 217 16.90 -10.31 9.37
N GLY A 218 18.19 -10.54 9.17
CA GLY A 218 18.83 -11.82 9.48
C GLY A 218 18.25 -13.00 8.68
N CYS A 219 17.75 -12.73 7.47
CA CYS A 219 17.17 -13.77 6.62
C CYS A 219 18.25 -14.68 6.03
N LYS A 220 17.88 -15.93 5.72
CA LYS A 220 18.73 -16.82 4.93
C LYS A 220 18.90 -16.23 3.52
N PRO A 221 20.14 -16.04 3.02
CA PRO A 221 20.39 -15.34 1.74
C PRO A 221 19.86 -16.12 0.52
N LYS A 222 19.71 -17.43 0.63
CA LYS A 222 19.10 -18.28 -0.40
C LYS A 222 17.58 -18.31 -0.17
N GLY A 223 16.86 -17.34 -0.76
CA GLY A 223 15.40 -17.34 -0.73
C GLY A 223 14.80 -18.52 -1.51
N SER A 224 13.58 -18.93 -1.14
CA SER A 224 12.80 -19.93 -1.84
C SER A 224 11.85 -19.29 -2.85
N LYS A 225 11.69 -19.89 -4.03
CA LYS A 225 10.68 -19.48 -5.03
C LYS A 225 9.32 -19.96 -4.55
N THR A 226 8.37 -19.06 -4.32
CA THR A 226 7.00 -19.38 -3.85
C THR A 226 5.96 -19.25 -4.95
N SER A 227 6.26 -18.48 -6.02
CA SER A 227 5.53 -18.44 -7.28
C SER A 227 6.49 -18.12 -8.43
N GLU A 228 5.97 -17.98 -9.65
CA GLU A 228 6.81 -17.68 -10.82
C GLU A 228 7.70 -16.45 -10.61
N HIS A 229 7.15 -15.41 -10.01
CA HIS A 229 7.82 -14.13 -9.81
C HIS A 229 8.20 -13.82 -8.36
N VAL A 230 7.71 -14.58 -7.37
CA VAL A 230 7.93 -14.30 -5.94
C VAL A 230 9.04 -15.18 -5.37
N ARG A 231 10.05 -14.52 -4.80
CA ARG A 231 11.07 -15.11 -3.95
C ARG A 231 10.87 -14.68 -2.50
N LEU A 232 10.90 -15.63 -1.58
CA LEU A 232 10.72 -15.41 -0.15
C LEU A 232 12.00 -15.77 0.60
N PHE A 233 12.48 -14.86 1.44
CA PHE A 233 13.62 -15.02 2.35
C PHE A 233 13.10 -15.04 3.77
N ARG A 234 13.18 -16.18 4.42
CA ARG A 234 12.66 -16.38 5.79
C ARG A 234 13.63 -15.85 6.84
N SER A 235 13.10 -15.05 7.76
CA SER A 235 13.76 -14.60 8.96
C SER A 235 13.41 -15.49 10.15
N PRO A 236 14.37 -15.89 10.99
CA PRO A 236 14.08 -16.62 12.24
C PRO A 236 13.13 -15.88 13.17
N GLU A 237 13.19 -14.56 13.16
CA GLU A 237 12.35 -13.66 13.96
C GLU A 237 11.00 -13.34 13.33
N GLY A 238 10.73 -13.85 12.10
CA GLY A 238 9.50 -13.59 11.35
C GLY A 238 9.50 -12.25 10.60
N ASN A 239 10.65 -11.58 10.51
CA ASN A 239 10.83 -10.38 9.68
C ASN A 239 11.17 -10.80 8.24
N ASP A 240 10.29 -11.54 7.60
CA ASP A 240 10.51 -12.10 6.26
C ASP A 240 10.70 -11.00 5.21
N VAL A 241 11.50 -11.29 4.19
CA VAL A 241 11.64 -10.44 3.00
C VAL A 241 11.05 -11.20 1.81
N ALA A 242 10.13 -10.58 1.09
CA ALA A 242 9.63 -11.10 -0.18
C ALA A 242 9.98 -10.16 -1.33
N ALA A 243 10.18 -10.70 -2.51
CA ALA A 243 10.47 -9.92 -3.71
C ALA A 243 9.70 -10.48 -4.92
N TYR A 244 8.83 -9.67 -5.51
CA TYR A 244 8.17 -9.92 -6.80
C TYR A 244 9.04 -9.34 -7.91
N LEU A 245 9.71 -10.20 -8.65
CA LEU A 245 10.68 -9.82 -9.67
C LEU A 245 10.16 -10.26 -11.05
N HIS A 246 9.99 -9.29 -11.98
CA HIS A 246 9.40 -9.51 -13.29
C HIS A 246 10.22 -8.86 -14.41
N SER A 247 9.92 -9.20 -15.66
CA SER A 247 10.63 -8.66 -16.83
C SER A 247 10.13 -7.28 -17.29
N GLY A 248 9.02 -6.77 -16.75
CA GLY A 248 8.40 -5.52 -17.19
C GLY A 248 9.17 -4.25 -16.81
N GLY A 249 8.65 -3.11 -17.27
CA GLY A 249 9.18 -1.77 -16.99
C GLY A 249 8.63 -1.14 -15.72
N HIS A 250 8.60 0.20 -15.65
CA HIS A 250 8.29 0.99 -14.45
C HIS A 250 6.80 1.05 -14.07
N ARG A 251 5.89 0.40 -14.81
CA ARG A 251 4.47 0.38 -14.43
C ARG A 251 4.26 -0.45 -13.18
N PHE A 252 3.31 -0.03 -12.32
CA PHE A 252 2.91 -0.85 -11.18
C PHE A 252 2.46 -2.23 -11.67
N PRO A 253 3.06 -3.33 -11.18
CA PRO A 253 2.67 -4.69 -11.56
C PRO A 253 1.40 -5.08 -10.80
N GLU A 254 0.25 -5.01 -11.47
CA GLU A 254 -1.05 -5.26 -10.84
C GLU A 254 -1.14 -6.69 -10.30
N GLU A 255 -0.46 -7.63 -10.94
CA GLU A 255 -0.35 -9.03 -10.53
C GLU A 255 0.42 -9.22 -9.21
N ALA A 256 1.23 -8.24 -8.80
CA ALA A 256 1.91 -8.27 -7.50
C ALA A 256 0.96 -7.93 -6.34
N LEU A 257 -0.16 -7.25 -6.61
CA LEU A 257 -1.03 -6.73 -5.56
C LEU A 257 -1.64 -7.82 -4.66
N PRO A 258 -2.17 -8.95 -5.18
CA PRO A 258 -2.63 -10.05 -4.34
C PRO A 258 -1.52 -10.65 -3.46
N HIS A 259 -0.29 -10.71 -3.95
CA HIS A 259 0.86 -11.19 -3.18
C HIS A 259 1.23 -10.22 -2.05
N ILE A 260 1.16 -8.90 -2.30
CA ILE A 260 1.41 -7.85 -1.29
C ILE A 260 0.35 -7.95 -0.18
N VAL A 261 -0.93 -8.02 -0.56
CA VAL A 261 -2.04 -8.12 0.41
C VAL A 261 -1.94 -9.42 1.22
N GLY A 262 -1.65 -10.56 0.57
CA GLY A 262 -1.42 -11.83 1.24
C GLY A 262 -0.24 -11.79 2.21
N PHE A 263 0.85 -11.11 1.82
CA PHE A 263 2.01 -10.90 2.68
C PHE A 263 1.64 -10.05 3.91
N PHE A 264 0.92 -8.96 3.75
CA PHE A 264 0.48 -8.12 4.87
C PHE A 264 -0.40 -8.91 5.85
N ARG A 265 -1.41 -9.62 5.35
CA ARG A 265 -2.30 -10.46 6.18
C ARG A 265 -1.54 -11.51 7.00
N SER A 266 -0.43 -12.03 6.48
CA SER A 266 0.38 -13.05 7.15
C SER A 266 1.42 -12.49 8.13
N HIS A 267 1.61 -11.16 8.19
CA HIS A 267 2.62 -10.51 9.02
C HIS A 267 2.03 -9.41 9.92
N PRO A 268 1.10 -9.73 10.83
CA PRO A 268 0.74 -8.79 11.90
C PRO A 268 1.94 -8.62 12.84
N ARG A 269 2.06 -7.46 13.48
CA ARG A 269 3.11 -7.23 14.47
C ARG A 269 2.92 -8.18 15.65
N LYS A 270 3.99 -8.85 16.05
CA LYS A 270 3.98 -9.70 17.26
C LYS A 270 3.72 -8.86 18.51
N ARG A 271 3.14 -9.49 19.53
CA ARG A 271 2.94 -8.87 20.85
C ARG A 271 4.26 -8.66 21.54
#